data_7573ce09459ea0d2d7ee6748c6151741
#
_entry.id   7573ce09459ea0d2d7ee6748c6151741
#
_cell.length_a   1.000
_cell.length_b   1.000
_cell.length_c   1.000
_cell.angle_alpha   90.00
_cell.angle_beta   90.00
_cell.angle_gamma   90.00
#
_symmetry.space_group_name_H-M   'P 1'
#
loop_
_entity.id
_entity.type
_entity.pdbx_description
1 polymer ?
#
loop_
_entity_poly.entity_id
_entity_poly.type
_entity_poly.pdbx_seq_one_letter_code
_entity_poly.pdbx_strand_id
1 'polypeptide(L)'
;MTARAEQGESGEASVRAAIARLKEHGYLDDRAFAETYARLRQENEKLGARRVQQDLQRKGIRNDLIKETVDARYGETNEEKLAREHLERKRIRKPANEKDTARVMRRLVAAGFSTGTIYKVLRKWDVPEEELAALDNLETEPHEE
;
A
#
# COMPACT_ATOMS: atom_id res chain seq x y z
N MET A 1 -21.32 -23.79 -0.61
CA MET A 1 -21.63 -23.77 -1.14
C MET A 1 -22.07 -23.74 -2.19
N THR A 2 -22.18 -23.80 -2.84
CA THR A 2 -22.40 -23.58 -3.85
C THR A 2 -23.50 -23.78 -4.45
N ALA A 3 -23.93 -22.97 -4.83
CA ALA A 3 -25.02 -23.04 -5.45
C ALA A 3 -24.87 -23.59 -6.72
N ARG A 4 -25.66 -24.42 -7.19
CA ARG A 4 -25.57 -24.92 -8.35
C ARG A 4 -26.60 -24.40 -9.15
N ALA A 5 -26.38 -23.97 -10.28
CA ALA A 5 -27.35 -23.46 -11.17
C ALA A 5 -28.40 -24.43 -11.42
N GLU A 6 -29.58 -24.02 -11.58
CA GLU A 6 -30.62 -24.84 -11.88
C GLU A 6 -30.46 -25.35 -13.20
N GLN A 7 -30.63 -26.54 -13.41
CA GLN A 7 -30.43 -27.06 -14.61
C GLN A 7 -31.49 -26.89 -15.52
N GLY A 8 -31.21 -26.63 -16.63
CA GLY A 8 -32.11 -26.73 -17.55
C GLY A 8 -33.07 -25.92 -17.98
N GLU A 9 -33.81 -25.59 -17.41
CA GLU A 9 -34.76 -24.96 -17.91
C GLU A 9 -34.54 -23.74 -18.41
N SER A 10 -33.90 -22.90 -18.07
CA SER A 10 -33.87 -21.67 -18.51
C SER A 10 -32.98 -21.39 -19.56
N GLY A 11 -32.08 -22.14 -19.84
CA GLY A 11 -31.25 -21.95 -20.98
C GLY A 11 -30.23 -20.86 -20.82
N GLU A 12 -29.81 -20.29 -21.90
CA GLU A 12 -28.72 -19.35 -21.91
C GLU A 12 -28.97 -18.10 -21.16
N ALA A 13 -30.16 -17.60 -21.14
CA ALA A 13 -30.47 -16.37 -20.43
C ALA A 13 -30.24 -16.57 -18.93
N SER A 14 -30.63 -17.71 -18.40
CA SER A 14 -30.47 -18.00 -17.00
C SER A 14 -28.99 -18.14 -16.65
N VAL A 15 -28.23 -18.76 -17.52
CA VAL A 15 -26.81 -18.93 -17.29
C VAL A 15 -26.12 -17.57 -17.28
N ARG A 16 -26.48 -16.70 -18.22
CA ARG A 16 -25.87 -15.37 -18.27
C ARG A 16 -26.21 -14.57 -17.04
N ALA A 17 -27.45 -14.67 -16.55
CA ALA A 17 -27.84 -13.95 -15.35
C ALA A 17 -27.08 -14.47 -14.14
N ALA A 18 -26.86 -15.77 -14.07
CA ALA A 18 -26.09 -16.35 -12.98
C ALA A 18 -24.65 -15.88 -12.97
N ILE A 19 -24.04 -15.85 -14.17
CA ILE A 19 -22.66 -15.38 -14.29
C ILE A 19 -22.56 -13.92 -13.92
N ALA A 20 -23.52 -13.11 -14.35
CA ALA A 20 -23.51 -11.70 -14.02
C ALA A 20 -23.58 -11.49 -12.51
N ARG A 21 -24.42 -12.28 -11.85
CA ARG A 21 -24.52 -12.16 -10.40
C ARG A 21 -23.26 -12.59 -9.71
N LEU A 22 -22.59 -13.63 -10.18
CA LEU A 22 -21.35 -14.08 -9.61
C LEU A 22 -20.25 -13.02 -9.75
N LYS A 23 -20.20 -12.38 -10.91
CA LYS A 23 -19.21 -11.34 -11.11
C LYS A 23 -19.48 -10.15 -10.20
N GLU A 24 -20.72 -9.76 -10.06
CA GLU A 24 -21.08 -8.65 -9.21
C GLU A 24 -20.76 -8.96 -7.77
N HIS A 25 -21.05 -10.18 -7.33
CA HIS A 25 -20.75 -10.60 -5.98
C HIS A 25 -19.24 -10.60 -5.75
N GLY A 26 -18.48 -11.09 -6.72
CA GLY A 26 -17.03 -11.07 -6.62
C GLY A 26 -16.46 -9.66 -6.51
N TYR A 27 -17.06 -8.72 -7.26
CA TYR A 27 -16.61 -7.33 -7.20
C TYR A 27 -16.89 -6.75 -5.82
N LEU A 28 -18.04 -7.05 -5.21
CA LEU A 28 -18.35 -6.57 -3.89
C LEU A 28 -17.43 -7.19 -2.84
N ASP A 29 -17.09 -8.47 -3.02
CA ASP A 29 -16.16 -9.12 -2.11
C ASP A 29 -14.77 -8.51 -2.22
N ASP A 30 -14.35 -8.19 -3.44
CA ASP A 30 -13.05 -7.57 -3.65
C ASP A 30 -13.01 -6.19 -3.03
N ARG A 31 -14.10 -5.44 -3.13
CA ARG A 31 -14.16 -4.12 -2.51
C ARG A 31 -14.03 -4.24 -0.99
N ALA A 32 -14.79 -5.15 -0.40
CA ALA A 32 -14.74 -5.35 1.04
C ALA A 32 -13.35 -5.79 1.48
N PHE A 33 -12.75 -6.69 0.71
CA PHE A 33 -11.41 -7.16 1.02
C PHE A 33 -10.41 -6.00 0.94
N ALA A 34 -10.47 -5.22 -0.13
CA ALA A 34 -9.51 -4.13 -0.32
C ALA A 34 -9.63 -3.10 0.81
N GLU A 35 -10.85 -2.75 1.18
CA GLU A 35 -11.06 -1.76 2.23
C GLU A 35 -10.54 -2.26 3.57
N THR A 36 -10.83 -3.50 3.90
CA THR A 36 -10.36 -4.06 5.15
C THR A 36 -8.84 -4.18 5.16
N TYR A 37 -8.28 -4.64 4.05
CA TYR A 37 -6.83 -4.81 3.94
C TYR A 37 -6.13 -3.45 4.12
N ALA A 38 -6.60 -2.43 3.42
CA ALA A 38 -5.99 -1.11 3.50
C ALA A 38 -6.09 -0.55 4.92
N ARG A 39 -7.24 -0.70 5.54
CA ARG A 39 -7.43 -0.19 6.89
C ARG A 39 -6.50 -0.86 7.88
N LEU A 40 -6.43 -2.18 7.83
CA LEU A 40 -5.60 -2.92 8.78
C LEU A 40 -4.11 -2.64 8.59
N ARG A 41 -3.68 -2.55 7.34
CA ARG A 41 -2.27 -2.25 7.09
C ARG A 41 -1.91 -0.84 7.53
N GLN A 42 -2.80 0.10 7.33
CA GLN A 42 -2.53 1.45 7.75
C GLN A 42 -2.58 1.58 9.29
N GLU A 43 -3.61 1.04 9.88
CA GLU A 43 -3.79 1.23 11.34
C GLU A 43 -2.84 0.41 12.17
N ASN A 44 -2.61 -0.83 11.79
CA ASN A 44 -1.80 -1.71 12.62
C ASN A 44 -0.32 -1.69 12.27
N GLU A 45 0.01 -1.58 11.01
CA GLU A 45 1.41 -1.61 10.60
C GLU A 45 1.93 -0.27 10.13
N LYS A 46 1.04 0.71 10.04
CA LYS A 46 1.41 2.06 9.65
C LYS A 46 2.12 2.10 8.29
N LEU A 47 1.61 1.32 7.33
CA LEU A 47 2.20 1.29 6.01
C LEU A 47 1.71 2.44 5.16
N GLY A 48 2.55 2.88 4.25
CA GLY A 48 2.21 3.96 3.33
C GLY A 48 1.36 3.49 2.17
N ALA A 49 0.81 4.43 1.43
CA ALA A 49 -0.12 4.14 0.35
C ALA A 49 0.46 3.25 -0.74
N ARG A 50 1.72 3.47 -1.11
CA ARG A 50 2.31 2.70 -2.19
C ARG A 50 2.42 1.23 -1.85
N ARG A 51 2.72 0.90 -0.60
CA ARG A 51 2.85 -0.48 -0.19
C ARG A 51 1.49 -1.17 -0.25
N VAL A 52 0.44 -0.51 0.22
CA VAL A 52 -0.89 -1.07 0.18
C VAL A 52 -1.32 -1.27 -1.27
N GLN A 53 -1.02 -0.29 -2.14
CA GLN A 53 -1.34 -0.40 -3.55
C GLN A 53 -0.66 -1.60 -4.19
N GLN A 54 0.62 -1.78 -3.92
CA GLN A 54 1.37 -2.90 -4.47
C GLN A 54 0.85 -4.24 -3.96
N ASP A 55 0.52 -4.30 -2.68
CA ASP A 55 0.00 -5.53 -2.10
C ASP A 55 -1.33 -5.90 -2.74
N LEU A 56 -2.21 -4.93 -2.95
CA LEU A 56 -3.50 -5.21 -3.58
C LEU A 56 -3.33 -5.64 -5.04
N GLN A 57 -2.34 -5.07 -5.73
CA GLN A 57 -2.05 -5.51 -7.09
C GLN A 57 -1.60 -6.95 -7.10
N ARG A 58 -0.75 -7.33 -6.19
CA ARG A 58 -0.28 -8.71 -6.12
C ARG A 58 -1.39 -9.69 -5.80
N LYS A 59 -2.43 -9.22 -5.11
CA LYS A 59 -3.56 -10.07 -4.78
C LYS A 59 -4.61 -10.10 -5.88
N GLY A 60 -4.35 -9.40 -6.97
CA GLY A 60 -5.23 -9.47 -8.13
C GLY A 60 -6.43 -8.55 -8.11
N ILE A 61 -6.43 -7.55 -7.24
CA ILE A 61 -7.51 -6.58 -7.19
C ILE A 61 -7.40 -5.65 -8.41
N ARG A 62 -8.52 -5.28 -9.00
CA ARG A 62 -8.53 -4.44 -10.20
C ARG A 62 -7.99 -3.05 -9.88
N ASN A 63 -7.31 -2.46 -10.84
CA ASN A 63 -6.65 -1.18 -10.64
C ASN A 63 -7.60 -0.06 -10.25
N ASP A 64 -8.79 0.00 -10.84
CA ASP A 64 -9.72 1.07 -10.51
C ASP A 64 -10.18 0.93 -9.06
N LEU A 65 -10.36 -0.27 -8.58
CA LEU A 65 -10.77 -0.51 -7.22
C LEU A 65 -9.63 -0.19 -6.26
N ILE A 66 -8.41 -0.52 -6.63
CA ILE A 66 -7.24 -0.17 -5.83
C ILE A 66 -7.15 1.34 -5.68
N LYS A 67 -7.28 2.07 -6.79
CA LYS A 67 -7.17 3.51 -6.74
C LYS A 67 -8.24 4.11 -5.84
N GLU A 68 -9.45 3.65 -6.00
CA GLU A 68 -10.55 4.14 -5.21
C GLU A 68 -10.32 3.89 -3.72
N THR A 69 -9.88 2.68 -3.39
CA THR A 69 -9.64 2.29 -2.01
C THR A 69 -8.50 3.09 -1.38
N VAL A 70 -7.40 3.22 -2.12
CA VAL A 70 -6.22 3.92 -1.61
C VAL A 70 -6.51 5.42 -1.48
N ASP A 71 -7.20 6.00 -2.46
CA ASP A 71 -7.54 7.42 -2.38
C ASP A 71 -8.45 7.69 -1.19
N ALA A 72 -9.42 6.83 -0.94
CA ALA A 72 -10.33 7.02 0.17
C ALA A 72 -9.62 6.89 1.51
N ARG A 73 -8.69 5.95 1.60
CA ARG A 73 -8.05 5.67 2.88
C ARG A 73 -6.91 6.64 3.20
N TYR A 74 -6.19 7.06 2.17
CA TYR A 74 -4.99 7.87 2.36
C TYR A 74 -5.14 9.33 1.93
N GLY A 75 -6.27 9.69 1.35
CA GLY A 75 -6.44 11.02 0.77
C GLY A 75 -6.21 12.16 1.75
N GLU A 76 -6.58 11.97 3.00
CA GLU A 76 -6.38 13.02 3.98
C GLU A 76 -5.40 12.62 5.06
N THR A 77 -4.62 11.60 4.82
CA THR A 77 -3.67 11.12 5.78
C THR A 77 -2.43 12.01 5.83
N ASN A 78 -1.95 12.28 7.03
CA ASN A 78 -0.68 12.95 7.19
C ASN A 78 0.39 11.88 7.05
N GLU A 79 1.00 11.81 5.86
CA GLU A 79 1.99 10.78 5.59
C GLU A 79 3.21 10.87 6.46
N GLU A 80 3.64 12.06 6.78
CA GLU A 80 4.83 12.21 7.62
C GLU A 80 4.59 11.64 8.99
N LYS A 81 3.42 11.92 9.56
CA LYS A 81 3.08 11.38 10.87
C LYS A 81 2.99 9.87 10.81
N LEU A 82 2.38 9.34 9.76
CA LEU A 82 2.26 7.90 9.59
C LEU A 82 3.63 7.24 9.46
N ALA A 83 4.55 7.87 8.73
CA ALA A 83 5.90 7.34 8.58
C ALA A 83 6.63 7.29 9.92
N ARG A 84 6.46 8.34 10.72
CA ARG A 84 7.09 8.35 12.04
C ARG A 84 6.49 7.26 12.93
N GLU A 85 5.18 7.05 12.84
CA GLU A 85 4.53 6.00 13.61
C GLU A 85 5.02 4.62 13.17
N HIS A 86 5.29 4.45 11.88
CA HIS A 86 5.84 3.21 11.38
C HIS A 86 7.22 2.95 11.97
N LEU A 87 8.06 3.98 12.01
CA LEU A 87 9.39 3.84 12.57
C LEU A 87 9.34 3.53 14.06
N GLU A 88 8.42 4.15 14.78
CA GLU A 88 8.26 3.89 16.21
C GLU A 88 7.80 2.46 16.43
N ARG A 89 6.87 2.02 15.61
CA ARG A 89 6.37 0.67 15.74
C ARG A 89 7.47 -0.35 15.50
N LYS A 90 8.37 -0.07 14.58
CA LYS A 90 9.47 -0.97 14.27
C LYS A 90 10.68 -0.74 15.18
N ARG A 91 10.58 0.23 16.09
CA ARG A 91 11.64 0.55 17.04
C ARG A 91 12.93 0.94 16.33
N ILE A 92 12.79 1.71 15.26
CA ILE A 92 13.93 2.17 14.51
C ILE A 92 14.42 3.47 15.12
N ARG A 93 15.69 3.53 15.41
CA ARG A 93 16.26 4.68 16.06
C ARG A 93 16.70 5.74 15.08
N LYS A 94 16.86 6.96 15.59
CA LYS A 94 17.39 8.06 14.84
C LYS A 94 18.74 7.66 14.26
N PRO A 95 19.00 7.91 12.99
CA PRO A 95 20.28 7.53 12.38
C PRO A 95 21.46 8.23 13.01
N ALA A 96 22.54 7.51 13.20
CA ALA A 96 23.73 8.07 13.76
C ALA A 96 24.77 8.42 12.70
N ASN A 97 24.64 7.88 11.51
CA ASN A 97 25.62 8.15 10.45
C ASN A 97 24.94 7.93 9.10
N GLU A 98 25.69 8.15 8.03
CA GLU A 98 25.18 8.08 6.69
C GLU A 98 24.64 6.70 6.33
N LYS A 99 25.31 5.68 6.79
CA LYS A 99 24.88 4.32 6.52
C LYS A 99 23.54 4.05 7.17
N ASP A 100 23.33 4.51 8.40
CA ASP A 100 22.07 4.35 9.08
C ASP A 100 20.97 5.13 8.38
N THR A 101 21.29 6.32 7.89
CA THR A 101 20.32 7.14 7.18
C THR A 101 19.84 6.42 5.92
N ALA A 102 20.77 5.81 5.18
CA ALA A 102 20.39 5.09 3.96
C ALA A 102 19.52 3.87 4.32
N ARG A 103 19.83 3.23 5.43
CA ARG A 103 19.04 2.08 5.86
C ARG A 103 17.60 2.50 6.21
N VAL A 104 17.45 3.62 6.93
CA VAL A 104 16.12 4.13 7.28
C VAL A 104 15.36 4.50 6.02
N MET A 105 16.04 5.14 5.05
CA MET A 105 15.39 5.49 3.81
C MET A 105 14.86 4.26 3.09
N ARG A 106 15.69 3.23 2.97
CA ARG A 106 15.27 2.02 2.27
C ARG A 106 14.07 1.37 2.97
N ARG A 107 14.07 1.43 4.30
CA ARG A 107 12.96 0.86 5.07
C ARG A 107 11.67 1.63 4.82
N LEU A 108 11.75 2.94 4.76
CA LEU A 108 10.55 3.75 4.51
C LEU A 108 10.06 3.61 3.08
N VAL A 109 10.97 3.45 2.12
CA VAL A 109 10.57 3.17 0.75
C VAL A 109 9.84 1.83 0.70
N ALA A 110 10.38 0.82 1.35
CA ALA A 110 9.75 -0.50 1.37
C ALA A 110 8.39 -0.47 2.07
N ALA A 111 8.22 0.40 3.04
CA ALA A 111 6.96 0.53 3.74
C ALA A 111 5.93 1.34 2.95
N GLY A 112 6.32 1.89 1.81
CA GLY A 112 5.37 2.52 0.90
C GLY A 112 5.25 4.03 0.99
N PHE A 113 6.23 4.71 1.55
CA PHE A 113 6.17 6.17 1.67
C PHE A 113 6.90 6.84 0.51
N SER A 114 6.42 8.04 0.15
CA SER A 114 7.02 8.77 -0.96
C SER A 114 8.34 9.40 -0.55
N THR A 115 9.19 9.68 -1.52
CA THR A 115 10.47 10.28 -1.26
C THR A 115 10.35 11.62 -0.53
N GLY A 116 9.38 12.42 -0.93
CA GLY A 116 9.17 13.70 -0.25
C GLY A 116 8.85 13.54 1.22
N THR A 117 8.02 12.55 1.55
CA THR A 117 7.69 12.27 2.93
C THR A 117 8.91 11.81 3.69
N ILE A 118 9.70 10.95 3.07
CA ILE A 118 10.90 10.40 3.70
C ILE A 118 11.88 11.52 4.06
N TYR A 119 12.09 12.46 3.13
CA TYR A 119 13.00 13.56 3.39
C TYR A 119 12.49 14.43 4.54
N LYS A 120 11.19 14.66 4.61
CA LYS A 120 10.65 15.45 5.70
C LYS A 120 10.90 14.79 7.05
N VAL A 121 10.73 13.47 7.10
CA VAL A 121 10.96 12.73 8.33
C VAL A 121 12.42 12.81 8.72
N LEU A 122 13.31 12.63 7.76
CA LEU A 122 14.74 12.64 8.05
C LEU A 122 15.23 14.01 8.48
N ARG A 123 14.69 15.08 7.89
CA ARG A 123 15.07 16.42 8.32
C ARG A 123 14.65 16.67 9.75
N LYS A 124 13.49 16.18 10.13
CA LYS A 124 13.06 16.34 11.51
C LYS A 124 13.84 15.49 12.48
N TRP A 125 14.58 14.52 11.96
CA TRP A 125 15.48 13.71 12.76
C TRP A 125 16.90 14.29 12.71
N ASP A 126 17.03 15.52 12.26
CA ASP A 126 18.31 16.22 12.24
C ASP A 126 19.36 15.58 11.34
N VAL A 127 18.93 14.93 10.27
CA VAL A 127 19.86 14.40 9.31
C VAL A 127 20.44 15.57 8.51
N PRO A 128 21.76 15.68 8.39
CA PRO A 128 22.37 16.81 7.68
C PRO A 128 22.00 16.82 6.20
N GLU A 129 21.95 18.03 5.63
CA GLU A 129 21.59 18.18 4.23
C GLU A 129 22.54 17.43 3.30
N GLU A 130 23.79 17.32 3.65
CA GLU A 130 24.74 16.58 2.84
C GLU A 130 24.35 15.12 2.72
N GLU A 131 23.87 14.55 3.82
CA GLU A 131 23.45 13.15 3.79
C GLU A 131 22.17 13.00 3.01
N LEU A 132 21.27 14.00 3.08
CA LEU A 132 20.04 13.94 2.30
C LEU A 132 20.35 14.02 0.82
N ALA A 133 21.30 14.87 0.44
CA ALA A 133 21.71 14.96 -0.96
C ALA A 133 22.31 13.66 -1.46
N ALA A 134 23.03 12.95 -0.60
CA ALA A 134 23.62 11.67 -0.99
C ALA A 134 22.54 10.63 -1.25
N LEU A 135 21.37 10.75 -0.63
CA LEU A 135 20.30 9.80 -0.86
C LEU A 135 19.71 9.90 -2.26
N ASP A 136 19.81 11.07 -2.89
CA ASP A 136 19.35 11.20 -4.25
C ASP A 136 20.10 10.26 -5.16
N ASN A 137 21.38 10.06 -4.91
CA ASN A 137 22.15 9.14 -5.72
C ASN A 137 21.68 7.71 -5.50
N LEU A 138 21.30 7.37 -4.30
CA LEU A 138 20.82 6.03 -4.05
C LEU A 138 19.51 5.78 -4.78
N GLU A 139 18.66 6.80 -4.86
CA GLU A 139 17.42 6.64 -5.56
C GLU A 139 17.59 6.44 -7.01
N THR A 140 18.58 7.04 -7.63
CA THR A 140 18.74 6.93 -9.07
C THR A 140 19.51 5.70 -9.47
N GLU A 141 20.11 5.00 -8.55
CA GLU A 141 20.83 3.80 -8.90
C GLU A 141 19.90 2.61 -8.94
N PRO A 142 20.12 1.69 -9.86
CA PRO A 142 19.25 0.53 -9.92
C PRO A 142 19.47 -0.32 -8.71
N HIS A 143 18.39 -0.88 -8.24
CA HIS A 143 18.49 -1.73 -7.12
C HIS A 143 18.77 -3.10 -7.55
N GLU A 144 19.72 -3.72 -6.92
CA GLU A 144 19.99 -4.99 -7.22
C GLU A 144 19.52 -5.73 -6.13
N GLU A 145 18.72 -6.52 -6.13
CA GLU A 145 18.19 -7.14 -5.03
C GLU A 145 18.41 -8.29 -4.86
#